data_edf48831b76ce702a495d34c08c98ae8
#
_entry.id   edf48831b76ce702a495d34c08c98ae8
#
_cell.length_a   1.000
_cell.length_b   1.000
_cell.length_c   1.000
_cell.angle_alpha   90.00
_cell.angle_beta   90.00
_cell.angle_gamma   90.00
#
_symmetry.space_group_name_H-M   'P 1'
#
loop_
_entity.id
_entity.type
_entity.pdbx_description
1 polymer ?
#
loop_
_entity_poly.entity_id
_entity_poly.type
_entity_poly.pdbx_seq_one_letter_code
_entity_poly.pdbx_strand_id
1 'polypeptide(L)'
;MSSREPKSDVLIIGAGIVGLSVGIALLQARPSLKILIIDKESGPGQHASGRNSGVLHAGFYYSPDSLKAKFCREGNAELRKLCIENEIPVLECGKVVVARNAEEDDRLDLLFSRGITNGVELEIHDAANLEKHETLARTHGRYLWSPKTAISDPRAVTTAMVRRFESLGGKISYSSKVQISESSGEVCVKGFEAKYVINSAGAQSDRLARGLGMAKDYAMVPFMGIYRSVEAKKLPLKRLVYPVPHPINPFLGVHFTLTLDGNVKIGPTAIPILGREQYSLASGWSLSDIGQALVATNALIRGSAHSFSNILKSELPKLKQSLLVKESATLVPSARQIKEWKKKPPGIRSQLVNIESGRLEQDFIVENFHNSTHILNAVSPGWTSAIPFGRWVTTEKVLPNL
;
A
#
# COMPACT_ATOMS: atom_id res chain seq x y z
N MET A 1 -9.27 23.20 -32.71
CA MET A 1 -10.55 22.50 -32.44
C MET A 1 -10.25 21.50 -31.32
N SER A 2 -10.73 21.75 -30.12
CA SER A 2 -10.59 20.79 -28.99
C SER A 2 -11.53 19.62 -29.30
N SER A 3 -10.97 18.45 -29.61
CA SER A 3 -11.74 17.21 -29.66
C SER A 3 -12.27 16.97 -28.25
N ARG A 4 -13.56 17.23 -28.03
CA ARG A 4 -14.22 16.83 -26.79
C ARG A 4 -14.05 15.32 -26.65
N GLU A 5 -13.43 14.88 -25.56
CA GLU A 5 -13.37 13.45 -25.23
C GLU A 5 -14.79 12.89 -25.07
N PRO A 6 -15.00 11.60 -25.38
CA PRO A 6 -16.34 11.03 -25.40
C PRO A 6 -16.98 11.08 -24.00
N LYS A 7 -18.26 11.45 -23.98
CA LYS A 7 -19.10 11.46 -22.78
C LYS A 7 -19.11 10.09 -22.12
N SER A 8 -18.69 10.02 -20.85
CA SER A 8 -18.69 8.80 -20.04
C SER A 8 -19.83 8.82 -19.00
N ASP A 9 -20.30 7.64 -18.60
CA ASP A 9 -21.21 7.55 -17.44
C ASP A 9 -20.42 7.71 -16.14
N VAL A 10 -19.22 7.07 -16.07
CA VAL A 10 -18.32 7.16 -14.92
C VAL A 10 -16.91 7.54 -15.38
N LEU A 11 -16.34 8.53 -14.73
CA LEU A 11 -14.94 8.93 -14.86
C LEU A 11 -14.17 8.54 -13.60
N ILE A 12 -13.12 7.74 -13.75
CA ILE A 12 -12.24 7.33 -12.64
C ILE A 12 -10.90 8.05 -12.78
N ILE A 13 -10.47 8.74 -11.74
CA ILE A 13 -9.20 9.45 -11.69
C ILE A 13 -8.15 8.55 -11.02
N GLY A 14 -7.19 8.05 -11.79
CA GLY A 14 -6.08 7.19 -11.37
C GLY A 14 -6.18 5.75 -11.89
N ALA A 15 -5.24 5.36 -12.78
CA ALA A 15 -5.07 4.00 -13.30
C ALA A 15 -4.18 3.13 -12.39
N GLY A 16 -4.26 3.36 -11.07
CA GLY A 16 -3.69 2.49 -10.06
C GLY A 16 -4.55 1.25 -9.83
N ILE A 17 -4.04 0.28 -9.07
CA ILE A 17 -4.72 -0.98 -8.81
C ILE A 17 -6.12 -0.78 -8.19
N VAL A 18 -6.33 0.25 -7.39
CA VAL A 18 -7.63 0.55 -6.77
C VAL A 18 -8.62 1.06 -7.81
N GLY A 19 -8.25 2.05 -8.63
CA GLY A 19 -9.12 2.58 -9.69
C GLY A 19 -9.51 1.51 -10.72
N LEU A 20 -8.55 0.67 -11.11
CA LEU A 20 -8.78 -0.49 -11.98
C LEU A 20 -9.73 -1.49 -11.34
N SER A 21 -9.58 -1.79 -10.04
CA SER A 21 -10.47 -2.70 -9.30
C SER A 21 -11.91 -2.18 -9.26
N VAL A 22 -12.09 -0.90 -9.00
CA VAL A 22 -13.43 -0.25 -9.01
C VAL A 22 -14.02 -0.27 -10.41
N GLY A 23 -13.24 0.09 -11.44
CA GLY A 23 -13.69 0.08 -12.82
C GLY A 23 -14.12 -1.30 -13.32
N ILE A 24 -13.34 -2.33 -12.98
CA ILE A 24 -13.68 -3.74 -13.30
C ILE A 24 -14.96 -4.15 -12.58
N ALA A 25 -15.07 -3.87 -11.28
CA ALA A 25 -16.26 -4.24 -10.50
C ALA A 25 -17.53 -3.54 -11.01
N LEU A 26 -17.44 -2.28 -11.44
CA LEU A 26 -18.55 -1.54 -12.05
C LEU A 26 -19.00 -2.15 -13.37
N LEU A 27 -18.05 -2.48 -14.27
CA LEU A 27 -18.38 -3.11 -15.56
C LEU A 27 -18.94 -4.52 -15.39
N GLN A 28 -18.52 -5.25 -14.36
CA GLN A 28 -19.10 -6.54 -14.02
C GLN A 28 -20.54 -6.43 -13.46
N ALA A 29 -20.81 -5.40 -12.66
CA ALA A 29 -22.13 -5.15 -12.09
C ALA A 29 -23.11 -4.52 -13.11
N ARG A 30 -22.63 -3.64 -13.96
CA ARG A 30 -23.40 -2.92 -14.99
C ARG A 30 -22.61 -2.85 -16.31
N PRO A 31 -22.66 -3.89 -17.15
CA PRO A 31 -21.85 -3.98 -18.39
C PRO A 31 -22.14 -2.87 -19.44
N SER A 32 -23.29 -2.21 -19.34
CA SER A 32 -23.67 -1.11 -20.27
C SER A 32 -23.01 0.23 -19.94
N LEU A 33 -22.34 0.39 -18.78
CA LEU A 33 -21.71 1.63 -18.39
C LEU A 33 -20.53 1.97 -19.31
N LYS A 34 -20.45 3.22 -19.70
CA LYS A 34 -19.28 3.80 -20.38
C LYS A 34 -18.33 4.33 -19.31
N ILE A 35 -17.26 3.60 -19.04
CA ILE A 35 -16.27 3.97 -18.02
C ILE A 35 -14.98 4.42 -18.67
N LEU A 36 -14.53 5.62 -18.29
CA LEU A 36 -13.23 6.16 -18.66
C LEU A 36 -12.36 6.27 -17.41
N ILE A 37 -11.19 5.64 -17.43
CA ILE A 37 -10.12 5.89 -16.44
C ILE A 37 -9.15 6.90 -17.03
N ILE A 38 -8.76 7.91 -16.24
CA ILE A 38 -7.73 8.87 -16.63
C ILE A 38 -6.57 8.83 -15.64
N ASP A 39 -5.34 8.95 -16.16
CA ASP A 39 -4.15 9.03 -15.33
C ASP A 39 -3.20 10.10 -15.85
N LYS A 40 -2.55 10.81 -14.92
CA LYS A 40 -1.56 11.84 -15.26
C LYS A 40 -0.26 11.27 -15.81
N GLU A 41 0.02 10.01 -15.52
CA GLU A 41 1.22 9.30 -15.98
C GLU A 41 1.04 8.73 -17.40
N SER A 42 2.16 8.33 -18.00
CA SER A 42 2.18 7.74 -19.36
C SER A 42 1.79 6.27 -19.42
N GLY A 43 1.48 5.66 -18.27
CA GLY A 43 1.11 4.24 -18.15
C GLY A 43 0.62 3.89 -16.76
N PRO A 44 0.12 2.65 -16.57
CA PRO A 44 -0.50 2.24 -15.32
C PRO A 44 0.50 2.03 -14.20
N GLY A 45 0.06 2.22 -12.96
CA GLY A 45 0.77 1.78 -11.77
C GLY A 45 2.16 2.35 -11.54
N GLN A 46 2.45 3.55 -12.03
CA GLN A 46 3.78 4.15 -11.91
C GLN A 46 4.16 4.59 -10.49
N HIS A 47 3.18 4.68 -9.60
CA HIS A 47 3.34 5.01 -8.18
C HIS A 47 3.18 3.78 -7.28
N ALA A 48 2.43 3.89 -6.17
CA ALA A 48 2.32 2.86 -5.14
C ALA A 48 1.93 1.48 -5.68
N SER A 49 1.08 1.40 -6.72
CA SER A 49 0.63 0.13 -7.32
C SER A 49 1.76 -0.69 -7.94
N GLY A 50 2.76 -0.06 -8.55
CA GLY A 50 3.91 -0.75 -9.15
C GLY A 50 5.23 -0.58 -8.38
N ARG A 51 5.23 0.14 -7.25
CA ARG A 51 6.41 0.44 -6.42
C ARG A 51 6.29 -0.11 -5.00
N ASN A 52 5.56 -1.20 -4.81
CA ASN A 52 5.44 -1.89 -3.54
C ASN A 52 6.33 -3.16 -3.49
N SER A 53 6.25 -3.89 -2.38
CA SER A 53 7.08 -5.09 -2.16
C SER A 53 6.64 -6.30 -2.98
N GLY A 54 5.43 -6.32 -3.52
CA GLY A 54 4.84 -7.48 -4.18
C GLY A 54 4.36 -8.57 -3.22
N VAL A 55 4.30 -8.29 -1.93
CA VAL A 55 3.86 -9.26 -0.92
C VAL A 55 2.34 -9.38 -0.92
N LEU A 56 1.83 -10.59 -1.15
CA LEU A 56 0.45 -10.97 -0.88
C LEU A 56 0.34 -11.25 0.61
N HIS A 57 -0.13 -10.24 1.36
CA HIS A 57 -0.27 -10.32 2.82
C HIS A 57 -1.42 -11.24 3.21
N ALA A 58 -1.26 -11.99 4.32
CA ALA A 58 -2.30 -12.90 4.80
C ALA A 58 -3.40 -12.19 5.62
N GLY A 59 -3.11 -11.04 6.28
CA GLY A 59 -4.13 -10.23 6.95
C GLY A 59 -4.17 -10.28 8.48
N PHE A 60 -3.25 -10.98 9.14
CA PHE A 60 -3.27 -11.17 10.60
C PHE A 60 -2.78 -9.97 11.43
N TYR A 61 -2.19 -8.94 10.82
CA TYR A 61 -1.72 -7.75 11.53
C TYR A 61 -2.85 -6.80 11.95
N TYR A 62 -4.00 -6.85 11.27
CA TYR A 62 -5.06 -5.85 11.36
C TYR A 62 -6.10 -6.25 12.40
N SER A 63 -6.72 -5.24 13.03
CA SER A 63 -7.85 -5.45 13.93
C SER A 63 -8.99 -6.17 13.21
N PRO A 64 -9.65 -7.17 13.84
CA PRO A 64 -10.67 -7.98 13.17
C PRO A 64 -11.87 -7.20 12.61
N ASP A 65 -12.20 -6.07 13.22
CA ASP A 65 -13.27 -5.16 12.82
C ASP A 65 -12.90 -4.21 11.67
N SER A 66 -11.62 -4.18 11.24
CA SER A 66 -11.14 -3.29 10.21
C SER A 66 -11.47 -3.79 8.79
N LEU A 67 -11.71 -2.85 7.87
CA LEU A 67 -11.83 -3.14 6.44
C LEU A 67 -10.53 -3.77 5.89
N LYS A 68 -9.38 -3.40 6.43
CA LYS A 68 -8.08 -3.98 6.07
C LYS A 68 -8.00 -5.47 6.37
N ALA A 69 -8.49 -5.92 7.53
CA ALA A 69 -8.52 -7.33 7.87
C ALA A 69 -9.39 -8.12 6.89
N LYS A 70 -10.62 -7.64 6.70
CA LYS A 70 -11.59 -8.24 5.78
C LYS A 70 -11.03 -8.38 4.37
N PHE A 71 -10.59 -7.28 3.77
CA PHE A 71 -10.18 -7.29 2.37
C PHE A 71 -8.77 -7.85 2.14
N CYS A 72 -7.90 -7.91 3.15
CA CYS A 72 -6.57 -8.46 2.97
C CYS A 72 -6.61 -9.98 2.76
N ARG A 73 -7.39 -10.70 3.56
CA ARG A 73 -7.55 -12.15 3.42
C ARG A 73 -8.19 -12.52 2.08
N GLU A 74 -9.31 -11.89 1.75
CA GLU A 74 -10.01 -12.13 0.49
C GLU A 74 -9.12 -11.79 -0.71
N GLY A 75 -8.47 -10.62 -0.65
CA GLY A 75 -7.60 -10.13 -1.72
C GLY A 75 -6.35 -10.98 -1.95
N ASN A 76 -5.80 -11.61 -0.90
CA ASN A 76 -4.72 -12.58 -1.06
C ASN A 76 -5.14 -13.74 -1.99
N ALA A 77 -6.31 -14.31 -1.75
CA ALA A 77 -6.84 -15.41 -2.59
C ALA A 77 -7.18 -14.93 -4.00
N GLU A 78 -7.83 -13.78 -4.14
CA GLU A 78 -8.25 -13.26 -5.44
C GLU A 78 -7.06 -12.80 -6.31
N LEU A 79 -6.03 -12.19 -5.72
CA LEU A 79 -4.81 -11.85 -6.46
C LEU A 79 -4.04 -13.09 -6.92
N ARG A 80 -3.98 -14.16 -6.10
CA ARG A 80 -3.41 -15.44 -6.54
C ARG A 80 -4.13 -15.99 -7.76
N LYS A 81 -5.47 -16.01 -7.70
CA LYS A 81 -6.31 -16.45 -8.81
C LYS A 81 -6.03 -15.62 -10.07
N LEU A 82 -6.00 -14.28 -9.94
CA LEU A 82 -5.64 -13.38 -11.04
C LEU A 82 -4.26 -13.70 -11.61
N CYS A 83 -3.26 -13.97 -10.75
CA CYS A 83 -1.91 -14.31 -11.19
C CYS A 83 -1.90 -15.61 -11.99
N ILE A 84 -2.57 -16.65 -11.49
CA ILE A 84 -2.67 -17.95 -12.18
C ILE A 84 -3.36 -17.80 -13.54
N GLU A 85 -4.49 -17.11 -13.61
CA GLU A 85 -5.26 -16.86 -14.84
C GLU A 85 -4.46 -16.06 -15.90
N ASN A 86 -3.45 -15.29 -15.48
CA ASN A 86 -2.64 -14.45 -16.37
C ASN A 86 -1.18 -14.90 -16.47
N GLU A 87 -0.85 -16.11 -16.03
CA GLU A 87 0.51 -16.69 -16.06
C GLU A 87 1.56 -15.80 -15.36
N ILE A 88 1.13 -15.05 -14.34
CA ILE A 88 2.02 -14.20 -13.54
C ILE A 88 2.61 -15.06 -12.41
N PRO A 89 3.94 -15.12 -12.27
CA PRO A 89 4.57 -15.95 -11.25
C PRO A 89 4.13 -15.55 -9.84
N VAL A 90 3.86 -16.55 -9.00
CA VAL A 90 3.64 -16.41 -7.56
C VAL A 90 4.66 -17.28 -6.84
N LEU A 91 5.48 -16.67 -6.01
CA LEU A 91 6.42 -17.39 -5.13
C LEU A 91 5.75 -17.65 -3.79
N GLU A 92 5.37 -18.92 -3.57
CA GLU A 92 4.73 -19.42 -2.35
C GLU A 92 5.74 -19.62 -1.23
N CYS A 93 6.38 -18.54 -0.82
CA CYS A 93 7.50 -18.61 0.13
C CYS A 93 7.08 -18.66 1.60
N GLY A 94 5.85 -18.29 1.94
CA GLY A 94 5.45 -18.12 3.33
C GLY A 94 6.23 -17.02 4.06
N LYS A 95 5.94 -16.86 5.36
CA LYS A 95 6.57 -15.83 6.18
C LYS A 95 6.72 -16.29 7.62
N VAL A 96 7.91 -16.08 8.20
CA VAL A 96 8.13 -16.16 9.64
C VAL A 96 8.11 -14.76 10.24
N VAL A 97 7.40 -14.60 11.37
CA VAL A 97 7.44 -13.38 12.20
C VAL A 97 8.18 -13.73 13.46
N VAL A 98 9.34 -13.11 13.66
CA VAL A 98 10.28 -13.45 14.72
C VAL A 98 10.29 -12.37 15.81
N ALA A 99 10.36 -12.80 17.06
CA ALA A 99 10.52 -11.94 18.23
C ALA A 99 12.00 -11.64 18.47
N ARG A 100 12.35 -10.41 18.79
CA ARG A 100 13.73 -9.99 19.08
C ARG A 100 14.03 -9.98 20.60
N ASN A 101 12.99 -9.98 21.40
CA ASN A 101 13.04 -9.93 22.88
C ASN A 101 11.74 -10.49 23.46
N ALA A 102 11.68 -10.59 24.82
CA ALA A 102 10.51 -11.11 25.53
C ALA A 102 9.23 -10.31 25.27
N GLU A 103 9.29 -8.98 25.25
CA GLU A 103 8.13 -8.12 24.98
C GLU A 103 7.53 -8.37 23.57
N GLU A 104 8.38 -8.64 22.58
CA GLU A 104 7.92 -9.03 21.24
C GLU A 104 7.38 -10.45 21.20
N ASP A 105 7.94 -11.37 22.00
CA ASP A 105 7.44 -12.72 22.14
C ASP A 105 6.01 -12.74 22.70
N ASP A 106 5.76 -11.98 23.77
CA ASP A 106 4.41 -11.82 24.35
C ASP A 106 3.40 -11.27 23.34
N ARG A 107 3.81 -10.38 22.44
CA ARG A 107 2.93 -9.82 21.39
C ARG A 107 2.58 -10.81 20.29
N LEU A 108 3.28 -11.92 20.14
CA LEU A 108 2.91 -12.97 19.17
C LEU A 108 1.52 -13.54 19.45
N ASP A 109 1.10 -13.64 20.72
CA ASP A 109 -0.22 -14.15 21.09
C ASP A 109 -1.34 -13.23 20.57
N LEU A 110 -1.15 -11.90 20.65
CA LEU A 110 -2.09 -10.92 20.07
C LEU A 110 -2.18 -11.07 18.55
N LEU A 111 -1.04 -11.24 17.86
CA LEU A 111 -1.04 -11.41 16.40
C LEU A 111 -1.69 -12.74 16.00
N PHE A 112 -1.44 -13.79 16.74
CA PHE A 112 -2.04 -15.09 16.51
C PHE A 112 -3.56 -15.04 16.71
N SER A 113 -4.02 -14.50 17.84
CA SER A 113 -5.45 -14.34 18.14
C SER A 113 -6.16 -13.51 17.05
N ARG A 114 -5.57 -12.38 16.64
CA ARG A 114 -6.10 -11.59 15.50
C ARG A 114 -6.18 -12.39 14.22
N GLY A 115 -5.13 -13.15 13.92
CA GLY A 115 -5.08 -13.97 12.71
C GLY A 115 -6.16 -15.05 12.69
N ILE A 116 -6.36 -15.75 13.79
CA ILE A 116 -7.43 -16.76 13.91
C ILE A 116 -8.81 -16.10 13.74
N THR A 117 -9.06 -14.97 14.43
CA THR A 117 -10.31 -14.22 14.30
C THR A 117 -10.54 -13.73 12.86
N ASN A 118 -9.49 -13.33 12.16
CA ASN A 118 -9.55 -12.92 10.75
C ASN A 118 -9.67 -14.12 9.78
N GLY A 119 -9.66 -15.37 10.29
CA GLY A 119 -9.69 -16.58 9.47
C GLY A 119 -8.42 -16.81 8.65
N VAL A 120 -7.27 -16.36 9.16
CA VAL A 120 -5.96 -16.56 8.53
C VAL A 120 -5.31 -17.81 9.07
N GLU A 121 -4.78 -18.65 8.18
CA GLU A 121 -3.98 -19.81 8.55
C GLU A 121 -2.64 -19.35 9.15
N LEU A 122 -2.45 -19.63 10.43
CA LEU A 122 -1.25 -19.28 11.20
C LEU A 122 -0.89 -20.40 12.16
N GLU A 123 0.40 -20.51 12.43
CA GLU A 123 0.95 -21.42 13.43
C GLU A 123 1.91 -20.66 14.35
N ILE A 124 1.92 -21.00 15.63
CA ILE A 124 2.93 -20.55 16.59
C ILE A 124 3.84 -21.73 16.90
N HIS A 125 5.15 -21.47 16.89
CA HIS A 125 6.16 -22.49 17.16
C HIS A 125 7.26 -21.96 18.08
N ASP A 126 7.89 -22.86 18.83
CA ASP A 126 9.09 -22.55 19.61
C ASP A 126 10.32 -22.33 18.73
N ALA A 127 11.26 -21.54 19.21
CA ALA A 127 12.51 -21.20 18.53
C ALA A 127 13.26 -22.43 18.00
N ALA A 128 13.23 -23.56 18.73
CA ALA A 128 13.87 -24.80 18.30
C ALA A 128 13.34 -25.35 16.95
N ASN A 129 12.13 -24.95 16.55
CA ASN A 129 11.53 -25.36 15.28
C ASN A 129 11.79 -24.38 14.13
N LEU A 130 12.44 -23.23 14.38
CA LEU A 130 12.61 -22.18 13.37
C LEU A 130 13.39 -22.67 12.14
N GLU A 131 14.37 -23.53 12.34
CA GLU A 131 15.19 -24.11 11.26
C GLU A 131 14.38 -24.92 10.23
N LYS A 132 13.22 -25.47 10.62
CA LYS A 132 12.31 -26.16 9.70
C LYS A 132 11.75 -25.22 8.64
N HIS A 133 11.57 -23.93 8.99
CA HIS A 133 11.03 -22.91 8.08
C HIS A 133 12.14 -22.04 7.49
N GLU A 134 13.02 -21.48 8.35
CA GLU A 134 14.08 -20.55 7.92
C GLU A 134 15.35 -20.69 8.78
N THR A 135 16.37 -21.28 8.21
CA THR A 135 17.62 -21.60 8.93
C THR A 135 18.46 -20.36 9.28
N LEU A 136 18.32 -19.27 8.54
CA LEU A 136 19.12 -18.06 8.72
C LEU A 136 18.49 -17.05 9.69
N ALA A 137 17.20 -17.21 9.99
CA ALA A 137 16.51 -16.32 10.91
C ALA A 137 16.83 -16.63 12.39
N ARG A 138 16.59 -15.65 13.25
CA ARG A 138 16.71 -15.78 14.71
C ARG A 138 15.44 -15.25 15.37
N THR A 139 15.02 -15.92 16.42
CA THR A 139 13.92 -15.48 17.29
C THR A 139 14.32 -15.63 18.77
N HIS A 140 13.69 -14.88 19.67
CA HIS A 140 13.94 -14.94 21.11
C HIS A 140 13.34 -16.21 21.73
N GLY A 141 12.05 -16.40 21.68
CA GLY A 141 11.33 -17.54 22.29
C GLY A 141 10.53 -18.30 21.25
N ARG A 142 9.52 -17.65 20.72
CA ARG A 142 8.60 -18.24 19.73
C ARG A 142 8.64 -17.45 18.42
N TYR A 143 7.97 -17.95 17.40
CA TYR A 143 7.73 -17.25 16.14
C TYR A 143 6.37 -17.65 15.58
N LEU A 144 5.78 -16.79 14.72
CA LEU A 144 4.62 -17.10 13.90
C LEU A 144 5.06 -17.59 12.52
N TRP A 145 4.43 -18.65 12.06
CA TRP A 145 4.49 -19.11 10.67
C TRP A 145 3.19 -18.76 9.95
N SER A 146 3.32 -18.09 8.80
CA SER A 146 2.20 -17.72 7.90
C SER A 146 2.41 -18.37 6.53
N PRO A 147 1.86 -19.57 6.29
CA PRO A 147 2.09 -20.31 5.05
C PRO A 147 1.52 -19.62 3.81
N LYS A 148 0.42 -18.89 3.95
CA LYS A 148 -0.30 -18.25 2.84
C LYS A 148 0.25 -16.87 2.43
N THR A 149 1.33 -16.40 3.03
CA THR A 149 2.03 -15.22 2.52
C THR A 149 2.87 -15.59 1.31
N ALA A 150 2.76 -14.82 0.24
CA ALA A 150 3.48 -15.07 -1.01
C ALA A 150 3.99 -13.77 -1.63
N ILE A 151 4.64 -13.86 -2.79
CA ILE A 151 5.13 -12.72 -3.56
C ILE A 151 4.70 -12.87 -5.01
N SER A 152 4.31 -11.74 -5.63
CA SER A 152 4.12 -11.65 -7.07
C SER A 152 4.69 -10.33 -7.60
N ASP A 153 4.59 -10.09 -8.91
CA ASP A 153 5.03 -8.85 -9.56
C ASP A 153 3.89 -7.82 -9.58
N PRO A 154 4.02 -6.71 -8.83
CA PRO A 154 2.98 -5.68 -8.79
C PRO A 154 2.70 -5.01 -10.14
N ARG A 155 3.72 -4.91 -11.00
CA ARG A 155 3.58 -4.30 -12.32
C ARG A 155 2.85 -5.23 -13.27
N ALA A 156 3.23 -6.51 -13.29
CA ALA A 156 2.56 -7.52 -14.10
C ALA A 156 1.08 -7.65 -13.71
N VAL A 157 0.78 -7.68 -12.40
CA VAL A 157 -0.60 -7.68 -11.87
C VAL A 157 -1.38 -6.45 -12.33
N THR A 158 -0.80 -5.25 -12.18
CA THR A 158 -1.48 -4.02 -12.61
C THR A 158 -1.74 -4.01 -14.12
N THR A 159 -0.79 -4.50 -14.93
CA THR A 159 -0.95 -4.63 -16.38
C THR A 159 -2.05 -5.64 -16.75
N ALA A 160 -2.13 -6.76 -16.04
CA ALA A 160 -3.20 -7.74 -16.25
C ALA A 160 -4.59 -7.15 -15.94
N MET A 161 -4.67 -6.32 -14.89
CA MET A 161 -5.91 -5.62 -14.54
C MET A 161 -6.31 -4.57 -15.59
N VAL A 162 -5.34 -3.89 -16.20
CA VAL A 162 -5.61 -3.01 -17.36
C VAL A 162 -6.25 -3.80 -18.50
N ARG A 163 -5.61 -4.92 -18.90
CA ARG A 163 -6.16 -5.78 -19.98
C ARG A 163 -7.57 -6.26 -19.65
N ARG A 164 -7.83 -6.67 -18.39
CA ARG A 164 -9.15 -7.09 -17.94
C ARG A 164 -10.17 -5.95 -18.00
N PHE A 165 -9.80 -4.74 -17.56
CA PHE A 165 -10.68 -3.57 -17.64
C PHE A 165 -11.07 -3.24 -19.07
N GLU A 166 -10.09 -3.23 -19.98
CA GLU A 166 -10.30 -2.95 -21.41
C GLU A 166 -11.11 -4.05 -22.10
N SER A 167 -10.89 -5.33 -21.76
CA SER A 167 -11.68 -6.45 -22.29
C SER A 167 -13.15 -6.40 -21.89
N LEU A 168 -13.48 -5.73 -20.78
CA LEU A 168 -14.86 -5.47 -20.35
C LEU A 168 -15.48 -4.21 -21.00
N GLY A 169 -14.76 -3.55 -21.91
CA GLY A 169 -15.22 -2.35 -22.62
C GLY A 169 -14.82 -1.02 -21.99
N GLY A 170 -14.03 -1.04 -20.92
CA GLY A 170 -13.48 0.17 -20.29
C GLY A 170 -12.43 0.84 -21.17
N LYS A 171 -12.27 2.16 -21.02
CA LYS A 171 -11.26 2.97 -21.73
C LYS A 171 -10.32 3.63 -20.75
N ILE A 172 -9.04 3.80 -21.13
CA ILE A 172 -8.03 4.49 -20.33
C ILE A 172 -7.38 5.59 -21.15
N SER A 173 -7.26 6.79 -20.57
CA SER A 173 -6.53 7.92 -21.12
C SER A 173 -5.36 8.27 -20.20
N TYR A 174 -4.16 8.10 -20.70
CA TYR A 174 -2.92 8.42 -19.99
C TYR A 174 -2.48 9.86 -20.30
N SER A 175 -1.46 10.34 -19.55
CA SER A 175 -0.89 11.69 -19.68
C SER A 175 -1.93 12.81 -19.50
N SER A 176 -3.00 12.54 -18.74
CA SER A 176 -4.16 13.38 -18.54
C SER A 176 -4.19 13.94 -17.12
N LYS A 177 -3.59 15.12 -16.92
CA LYS A 177 -3.72 15.87 -15.66
C LYS A 177 -5.09 16.51 -15.57
N VAL A 178 -5.71 16.38 -14.39
CA VAL A 178 -7.05 16.91 -14.18
C VAL A 178 -7.10 18.02 -13.14
N GLN A 179 -8.11 18.87 -13.32
CA GLN A 179 -8.62 19.79 -12.31
C GLN A 179 -10.06 19.43 -12.05
N ILE A 180 -10.42 19.34 -10.78
CA ILE A 180 -11.77 19.04 -10.31
C ILE A 180 -12.35 20.30 -9.67
N SER A 181 -13.62 20.56 -9.90
CA SER A 181 -14.36 21.68 -9.31
C SER A 181 -15.80 21.27 -9.04
N GLU A 182 -16.49 22.01 -8.21
CA GLU A 182 -17.93 21.90 -8.00
C GLU A 182 -18.60 23.08 -8.69
N SER A 183 -19.73 22.82 -9.34
CA SER A 183 -20.56 23.83 -9.97
C SER A 183 -22.02 23.37 -9.94
N SER A 184 -22.90 24.19 -9.37
CA SER A 184 -24.35 23.93 -9.28
C SER A 184 -24.71 22.58 -8.63
N GLY A 185 -23.96 22.16 -7.62
CA GLY A 185 -24.18 20.88 -6.93
C GLY A 185 -23.65 19.66 -7.67
N GLU A 186 -22.86 19.85 -8.73
CA GLU A 186 -22.23 18.76 -9.46
C GLU A 186 -20.71 18.89 -9.45
N VAL A 187 -20.04 17.74 -9.33
CA VAL A 187 -18.58 17.65 -9.47
C VAL A 187 -18.22 17.53 -10.93
N CYS A 188 -17.40 18.45 -11.39
CA CYS A 188 -16.94 18.54 -12.76
C CYS A 188 -15.43 18.28 -12.85
N VAL A 189 -15.00 17.65 -13.94
CA VAL A 189 -13.58 17.43 -14.26
C VAL A 189 -13.28 18.18 -15.55
N LYS A 190 -12.35 19.15 -15.49
CA LYS A 190 -12.03 20.01 -16.64
C LYS A 190 -11.55 19.17 -17.83
N GLY A 191 -12.22 19.34 -18.96
CA GLY A 191 -11.91 18.65 -20.22
C GLY A 191 -12.62 17.30 -20.40
N PHE A 192 -13.37 16.83 -19.41
CA PHE A 192 -14.09 15.55 -19.45
C PHE A 192 -15.56 15.75 -19.10
N GLU A 193 -16.45 15.02 -19.79
CA GLU A 193 -17.87 14.97 -19.46
C GLU A 193 -18.19 13.61 -18.83
N ALA A 194 -18.68 13.60 -17.58
CA ALA A 194 -19.08 12.39 -16.88
C ALA A 194 -20.29 12.66 -15.97
N LYS A 195 -21.17 11.67 -15.81
CA LYS A 195 -22.29 11.74 -14.86
C LYS A 195 -21.84 11.53 -13.42
N TYR A 196 -20.79 10.71 -13.23
CA TYR A 196 -20.26 10.36 -11.93
C TYR A 196 -18.72 10.35 -11.94
N VAL A 197 -18.10 10.81 -10.85
CA VAL A 197 -16.65 10.92 -10.73
C VAL A 197 -16.14 10.06 -9.58
N ILE A 198 -15.11 9.25 -9.81
CA ILE A 198 -14.44 8.47 -8.76
C ILE A 198 -13.00 8.94 -8.64
N ASN A 199 -12.66 9.49 -7.48
CA ASN A 199 -11.32 9.91 -7.15
C ASN A 199 -10.55 8.75 -6.50
N SER A 200 -9.69 8.08 -7.26
CA SER A 200 -8.73 7.06 -6.81
C SER A 200 -7.28 7.48 -7.09
N ALA A 201 -7.00 8.79 -6.97
CA ALA A 201 -5.73 9.40 -7.33
C ALA A 201 -4.57 9.13 -6.32
N GLY A 202 -4.72 8.17 -5.41
CA GLY A 202 -3.69 7.72 -4.47
C GLY A 202 -3.12 8.88 -3.65
N ALA A 203 -1.83 9.17 -3.79
CA ALA A 203 -1.17 10.26 -3.06
C ALA A 203 -1.76 11.66 -3.31
N GLN A 204 -2.55 11.84 -4.35
CA GLN A 204 -3.18 13.13 -4.71
C GLN A 204 -4.66 13.18 -4.35
N SER A 205 -5.25 12.11 -3.78
CA SER A 205 -6.70 11.99 -3.58
C SER A 205 -7.28 13.04 -2.65
N ASP A 206 -6.62 13.33 -1.52
CA ASP A 206 -7.03 14.37 -0.59
C ASP A 206 -6.92 15.79 -1.16
N ARG A 207 -5.93 16.02 -2.06
CA ARG A 207 -5.79 17.30 -2.76
C ARG A 207 -6.97 17.57 -3.68
N LEU A 208 -7.38 16.57 -4.46
CA LEU A 208 -8.56 16.68 -5.32
C LEU A 208 -9.82 16.88 -4.47
N ALA A 209 -10.03 16.09 -3.42
CA ALA A 209 -11.17 16.23 -2.52
C ALA A 209 -11.20 17.62 -1.85
N ARG A 210 -10.05 18.18 -1.46
CA ARG A 210 -9.95 19.52 -0.90
C ARG A 210 -10.36 20.63 -1.87
N GLY A 211 -10.12 20.44 -3.17
CA GLY A 211 -10.61 21.34 -4.21
C GLY A 211 -12.13 21.48 -4.24
N LEU A 212 -12.84 20.53 -3.65
CA LEU A 212 -14.30 20.50 -3.48
C LEU A 212 -14.75 20.89 -2.07
N GLY A 213 -13.85 21.36 -1.21
CA GLY A 213 -14.18 21.68 0.19
C GLY A 213 -14.26 20.46 1.12
N MET A 214 -13.96 19.25 0.64
CA MET A 214 -13.90 18.00 1.40
C MET A 214 -12.54 17.78 2.08
N ALA A 215 -12.43 16.70 2.84
CA ALA A 215 -11.18 16.24 3.46
C ALA A 215 -10.42 17.33 4.24
N LYS A 216 -11.13 18.29 4.83
CA LYS A 216 -10.53 19.41 5.61
C LYS A 216 -9.87 18.91 6.89
N ASP A 217 -10.39 17.82 7.44
CA ASP A 217 -9.92 17.21 8.70
C ASP A 217 -8.69 16.31 8.49
N TYR A 218 -8.23 16.17 7.25
CA TYR A 218 -7.11 15.29 6.92
C TYR A 218 -5.94 16.05 6.26
N ALA A 219 -4.75 15.55 6.49
CA ALA A 219 -3.55 15.96 5.75
C ALA A 219 -2.71 14.73 5.38
N MET A 220 -2.04 14.79 4.24
CA MET A 220 -1.21 13.69 3.75
C MET A 220 0.24 13.84 4.20
N VAL A 221 0.78 12.81 4.87
CA VAL A 221 2.23 12.67 5.10
C VAL A 221 2.77 11.55 4.23
N PRO A 222 3.66 11.85 3.29
CA PRO A 222 4.34 10.82 2.54
C PRO A 222 5.54 10.26 3.33
N PHE A 223 5.68 8.92 3.36
CA PHE A 223 6.82 8.22 3.95
C PHE A 223 7.58 7.46 2.87
N MET A 224 8.88 7.73 2.76
CA MET A 224 9.76 7.05 1.82
C MET A 224 10.25 5.73 2.39
N GLY A 225 10.00 4.65 1.67
CA GLY A 225 10.55 3.32 1.92
C GLY A 225 11.80 3.07 1.09
N ILE A 226 12.95 3.07 1.73
CA ILE A 226 14.23 2.75 1.09
C ILE A 226 14.44 1.25 1.16
N TYR A 227 14.91 0.68 0.05
CA TYR A 227 15.26 -0.73 -0.06
C TYR A 227 16.72 -0.91 -0.48
N ARG A 228 17.31 -1.99 0.02
CA ARG A 228 18.58 -2.52 -0.45
C ARG A 228 18.37 -3.99 -0.85
N SER A 229 19.16 -4.50 -1.78
CA SER A 229 19.08 -5.89 -2.18
C SER A 229 20.43 -6.55 -2.37
N VAL A 230 20.42 -7.84 -2.24
CA VAL A 230 21.56 -8.74 -2.51
C VAL A 230 21.04 -9.95 -3.27
N GLU A 231 21.91 -10.59 -4.08
CA GLU A 231 21.56 -11.84 -4.75
C GLU A 231 21.31 -12.95 -3.72
N ALA A 232 20.28 -13.76 -3.95
CA ALA A 232 19.88 -14.83 -3.02
C ALA A 232 21.03 -15.83 -2.76
N LYS A 233 21.95 -16.05 -3.72
CA LYS A 233 23.12 -16.90 -3.47
C LYS A 233 24.06 -16.41 -2.36
N LYS A 234 24.05 -15.09 -2.06
CA LYS A 234 24.84 -14.50 -0.96
C LYS A 234 24.07 -14.51 0.36
N LEU A 235 22.77 -14.60 0.33
CA LEU A 235 21.89 -14.68 1.50
C LEU A 235 20.68 -15.58 1.17
N PRO A 236 20.85 -16.93 1.24
CA PRO A 236 19.87 -17.88 0.70
C PRO A 236 18.68 -18.09 1.62
N LEU A 237 17.92 -17.03 1.87
CA LEU A 237 16.64 -17.08 2.60
C LEU A 237 15.61 -17.86 1.78
N LYS A 238 14.85 -18.70 2.47
CA LYS A 238 13.74 -19.48 1.89
C LYS A 238 12.39 -18.82 2.13
N ARG A 239 12.29 -17.98 3.16
CA ARG A 239 11.04 -17.37 3.63
C ARG A 239 11.19 -15.85 3.76
N LEU A 240 10.07 -15.16 3.83
CA LEU A 240 10.04 -13.78 4.30
C LEU A 240 10.33 -13.76 5.80
N VAL A 241 11.17 -12.85 6.27
CA VAL A 241 11.51 -12.73 7.70
C VAL A 241 11.13 -11.34 8.18
N TYR A 242 10.13 -11.25 9.05
CA TYR A 242 9.57 -10.01 9.57
C TYR A 242 9.75 -9.93 11.08
N PRO A 243 9.95 -8.74 11.66
CA PRO A 243 9.87 -8.57 13.12
C PRO A 243 8.40 -8.55 13.56
N VAL A 244 8.18 -8.75 14.84
CA VAL A 244 6.92 -8.38 15.48
C VAL A 244 6.72 -6.87 15.38
N PRO A 245 5.56 -6.37 14.93
CA PRO A 245 5.30 -4.95 14.81
C PRO A 245 5.39 -4.22 16.16
N HIS A 246 5.95 -3.03 16.14
CA HIS A 246 5.96 -2.17 17.32
C HIS A 246 4.54 -1.64 17.60
N PRO A 247 4.06 -1.61 18.86
CA PRO A 247 2.67 -1.26 19.19
C PRO A 247 2.31 0.20 18.81
N ILE A 248 3.28 1.10 18.87
CA ILE A 248 3.07 2.53 18.60
C ILE A 248 3.43 2.90 17.15
N ASN A 249 4.38 2.18 16.55
CA ASN A 249 4.81 2.47 15.18
C ASN A 249 3.88 1.74 14.19
N PRO A 250 3.12 2.45 13.35
CA PRO A 250 2.19 1.82 12.39
C PRO A 250 2.91 1.11 11.23
N PHE A 251 4.23 1.17 11.20
CA PHE A 251 5.05 0.54 10.18
C PHE A 251 5.62 -0.77 10.67
N LEU A 252 5.70 -1.77 9.78
CA LEU A 252 6.15 -3.13 10.12
C LEU A 252 7.64 -3.25 10.46
N GLY A 253 8.41 -2.15 10.42
CA GLY A 253 9.85 -2.21 10.62
C GLY A 253 10.62 -2.79 9.43
N VAL A 254 11.94 -2.79 9.55
CA VAL A 254 12.84 -3.36 8.53
C VAL A 254 12.71 -4.88 8.53
N HIS A 255 12.50 -5.47 7.36
CA HIS A 255 12.29 -6.90 7.19
C HIS A 255 12.95 -7.42 5.89
N PHE A 256 12.99 -8.72 5.74
CA PHE A 256 13.50 -9.39 4.54
C PHE A 256 12.36 -9.81 3.64
N THR A 257 12.50 -9.49 2.35
CA THR A 257 11.56 -9.88 1.31
C THR A 257 12.32 -10.54 0.17
N LEU A 258 11.89 -11.74 -0.22
CA LEU A 258 12.35 -12.39 -1.45
C LEU A 258 11.78 -11.65 -2.66
N THR A 259 12.39 -11.83 -3.81
CA THR A 259 11.91 -11.26 -5.08
C THR A 259 11.95 -12.30 -6.19
N LEU A 260 11.05 -12.15 -7.16
CA LEU A 260 10.97 -13.09 -8.30
C LEU A 260 12.24 -13.08 -9.17
N ASP A 261 13.02 -12.01 -9.15
CA ASP A 261 14.31 -11.88 -9.86
C ASP A 261 15.51 -12.50 -9.10
N GLY A 262 15.24 -13.35 -8.10
CA GLY A 262 16.27 -14.08 -7.37
C GLY A 262 17.12 -13.21 -6.43
N ASN A 263 16.56 -12.11 -5.93
CA ASN A 263 17.20 -11.27 -4.93
C ASN A 263 16.50 -11.36 -3.58
N VAL A 264 17.22 -10.96 -2.54
CA VAL A 264 16.68 -10.68 -1.19
C VAL A 264 16.75 -9.17 -0.96
N LYS A 265 15.65 -8.57 -0.57
CA LYS A 265 15.56 -7.15 -0.18
C LYS A 265 15.51 -7.00 1.32
N ILE A 266 16.14 -5.94 1.85
CA ILE A 266 15.94 -5.41 3.20
C ILE A 266 15.28 -4.04 3.13
N GLY A 267 14.41 -3.75 4.06
CA GLY A 267 13.56 -2.56 4.14
C GLY A 267 12.09 -2.96 4.28
N PRO A 268 11.17 -2.01 4.02
CA PRO A 268 11.42 -0.59 3.80
C PRO A 268 11.77 0.16 5.09
N THR A 269 12.32 1.35 4.93
CA THR A 269 12.25 2.39 5.96
C THR A 269 10.89 3.10 5.91
N ALA A 270 10.63 3.96 6.90
CA ALA A 270 9.45 4.82 6.90
C ALA A 270 9.89 6.28 7.19
N ILE A 271 10.67 6.85 6.29
CA ILE A 271 11.24 8.18 6.46
C ILE A 271 10.23 9.22 5.98
N PRO A 272 9.75 10.13 6.84
CA PRO A 272 8.91 11.24 6.41
C PRO A 272 9.63 12.10 5.37
N ILE A 273 8.94 12.47 4.32
CA ILE A 273 9.42 13.32 3.23
C ILE A 273 8.43 14.44 2.92
N LEU A 274 8.85 15.45 2.19
CA LEU A 274 8.03 16.64 1.96
C LEU A 274 7.18 16.54 0.69
N GLY A 275 7.61 15.74 -0.29
CA GLY A 275 6.92 15.61 -1.57
C GLY A 275 6.15 14.30 -1.70
N ARG A 276 4.95 14.35 -2.25
CA ARG A 276 4.08 13.19 -2.45
C ARG A 276 4.60 12.18 -3.47
N GLU A 277 5.49 12.64 -4.35
CA GLU A 277 6.13 11.86 -5.43
C GLU A 277 7.66 12.02 -5.40
N GLN A 278 8.20 12.28 -4.22
CA GLN A 278 9.63 12.50 -3.99
C GLN A 278 10.38 11.15 -3.95
N TYR A 279 10.62 10.55 -5.10
CA TYR A 279 11.38 9.30 -5.22
C TYR A 279 12.90 9.49 -5.14
N SER A 280 13.38 10.73 -4.98
CA SER A 280 14.76 11.05 -4.65
C SER A 280 14.81 12.14 -3.59
N LEU A 281 15.92 12.28 -2.88
CA LEU A 281 16.07 13.34 -1.88
C LEU A 281 16.10 14.74 -2.52
N ALA A 282 16.51 14.83 -3.80
CA ALA A 282 16.73 16.10 -4.50
C ALA A 282 15.57 16.58 -5.38
N SER A 283 14.55 15.73 -5.65
CA SER A 283 13.49 16.06 -6.62
C SER A 283 12.14 15.43 -6.27
N GLY A 284 11.08 15.91 -6.89
CA GLY A 284 9.73 15.35 -6.73
C GLY A 284 8.92 15.98 -5.59
N TRP A 285 9.24 17.21 -5.22
CA TRP A 285 8.49 18.02 -4.26
C TRP A 285 8.03 19.34 -4.88
N SER A 286 7.01 19.94 -4.31
CA SER A 286 6.49 21.25 -4.68
C SER A 286 6.26 22.09 -3.42
N LEU A 287 6.18 23.42 -3.55
CA LEU A 287 5.89 24.29 -2.41
C LEU A 287 4.55 23.94 -1.73
N SER A 288 3.55 23.56 -2.53
CA SER A 288 2.26 23.14 -1.98
C SER A 288 2.35 21.80 -1.25
N ASP A 289 3.22 20.88 -1.66
CA ASP A 289 3.47 19.61 -0.94
C ASP A 289 4.15 19.88 0.39
N ILE A 290 5.15 20.75 0.40
CA ILE A 290 5.86 21.17 1.63
C ILE A 290 4.86 21.75 2.64
N GLY A 291 4.02 22.70 2.23
CA GLY A 291 3.02 23.31 3.09
C GLY A 291 2.10 22.29 3.73
N GLN A 292 1.57 21.34 2.94
CA GLN A 292 0.69 20.28 3.43
C GLN A 292 1.42 19.27 4.34
N ALA A 293 2.65 18.91 3.99
CA ALA A 293 3.46 18.03 4.83
C ALA A 293 3.76 18.66 6.19
N LEU A 294 4.00 19.99 6.24
CA LEU A 294 4.20 20.73 7.48
C LEU A 294 2.92 20.75 8.34
N VAL A 295 1.74 20.98 7.74
CA VAL A 295 0.45 20.91 8.46
C VAL A 295 0.26 19.53 9.08
N ALA A 296 0.46 18.47 8.30
CA ALA A 296 0.31 17.11 8.76
C ALA A 296 1.35 16.74 9.84
N THR A 297 2.59 17.17 9.68
CA THR A 297 3.67 16.96 10.66
C THR A 297 3.35 17.68 11.97
N ASN A 298 2.88 18.93 11.90
CA ASN A 298 2.49 19.71 13.09
C ASN A 298 1.30 19.04 13.82
N ALA A 299 0.32 18.51 13.07
CA ALA A 299 -0.78 17.74 13.66
C ALA A 299 -0.26 16.49 14.39
N LEU A 300 0.63 15.71 13.78
CA LEU A 300 1.25 14.54 14.40
C LEU A 300 2.02 14.89 15.68
N ILE A 301 2.75 16.01 15.68
CA ILE A 301 3.48 16.50 16.87
C ILE A 301 2.49 16.86 17.98
N ARG A 302 1.40 17.57 17.67
CA ARG A 302 0.36 17.93 18.67
C ARG A 302 -0.37 16.71 19.22
N GLY A 303 -0.73 15.76 18.37
CA GLY A 303 -1.49 14.57 18.77
C GLY A 303 -0.65 13.55 19.53
N SER A 304 0.63 13.41 19.21
CA SER A 304 1.57 12.51 19.89
C SER A 304 3.03 12.85 19.55
N ALA A 305 3.54 13.95 20.11
CA ALA A 305 4.93 14.38 19.90
C ALA A 305 5.94 13.26 20.21
N HIS A 306 5.69 12.49 21.27
CA HIS A 306 6.54 11.37 21.66
C HIS A 306 6.58 10.28 20.58
N SER A 307 5.43 9.88 20.06
CA SER A 307 5.34 8.83 19.02
C SER A 307 6.02 9.27 17.72
N PHE A 308 5.76 10.51 17.26
CA PHE A 308 6.38 11.01 16.03
C PHE A 308 7.90 11.19 16.18
N SER A 309 8.36 11.74 17.31
CA SER A 309 9.78 11.84 17.64
C SER A 309 10.48 10.48 17.63
N ASN A 310 9.82 9.44 18.18
CA ASN A 310 10.35 8.08 18.17
C ASN A 310 10.44 7.50 16.75
N ILE A 311 9.45 7.76 15.88
CA ILE A 311 9.52 7.40 14.46
C ILE A 311 10.73 8.05 13.81
N LEU A 312 10.91 9.36 13.98
CA LEU A 312 12.06 10.07 13.40
C LEU A 312 13.40 9.52 13.91
N LYS A 313 13.54 9.34 15.23
CA LYS A 313 14.76 8.80 15.85
C LYS A 313 15.08 7.39 15.38
N SER A 314 14.06 6.56 15.11
CA SER A 314 14.25 5.18 14.65
C SER A 314 14.49 5.11 13.14
N GLU A 315 13.88 5.98 12.33
CA GLU A 315 13.89 5.84 10.87
C GLU A 315 14.98 6.66 10.17
N LEU A 316 15.24 7.91 10.61
CA LEU A 316 16.26 8.75 9.98
C LEU A 316 17.67 8.13 9.96
N PRO A 317 18.15 7.47 11.01
CA PRO A 317 19.46 6.83 10.97
C PRO A 317 19.59 5.74 9.88
N LYS A 318 18.48 5.12 9.47
CA LYS A 318 18.45 4.07 8.44
C LYS A 318 18.70 4.60 7.02
N LEU A 319 18.77 5.91 6.82
CA LEU A 319 19.34 6.52 5.60
C LEU A 319 20.77 6.02 5.36
N LYS A 320 21.53 5.81 6.44
CA LYS A 320 22.85 5.19 6.38
C LYS A 320 22.69 3.68 6.23
N GLN A 321 23.20 3.13 5.11
CA GLN A 321 23.07 1.69 4.78
C GLN A 321 23.54 0.78 5.92
N SER A 322 24.66 1.13 6.59
CA SER A 322 25.19 0.32 7.69
C SER A 322 24.22 0.18 8.86
N LEU A 323 23.39 1.19 9.16
CA LEU A 323 22.40 1.14 10.22
C LEU A 323 21.14 0.38 9.78
N LEU A 324 20.75 0.48 8.51
CA LEU A 324 19.69 -0.35 7.94
C LEU A 324 20.07 -1.85 8.00
N VAL A 325 21.32 -2.18 7.62
CA VAL A 325 21.84 -3.56 7.71
C VAL A 325 21.96 -4.01 9.17
N LYS A 326 22.41 -3.14 10.08
CA LYS A 326 22.47 -3.44 11.53
C LYS A 326 21.10 -3.80 12.09
N GLU A 327 20.07 -3.06 11.71
CA GLU A 327 18.67 -3.33 12.09
C GLU A 327 18.23 -4.69 11.53
N SER A 328 18.38 -4.92 10.24
CA SER A 328 17.98 -6.18 9.60
C SER A 328 18.70 -7.39 10.20
N ALA A 329 19.95 -7.23 10.61
CA ALA A 329 20.73 -8.30 11.22
C ALA A 329 20.24 -8.73 12.62
N THR A 330 19.30 -8.01 13.21
CA THR A 330 18.60 -8.48 14.43
C THR A 330 17.67 -9.66 14.12
N LEU A 331 17.22 -9.78 12.86
CA LEU A 331 16.35 -10.86 12.39
C LEU A 331 17.16 -11.99 11.73
N VAL A 332 18.18 -11.61 10.94
CA VAL A 332 19.04 -12.52 10.16
C VAL A 332 20.50 -12.09 10.37
N PRO A 333 21.21 -12.66 11.35
CA PRO A 333 22.56 -12.23 11.75
C PRO A 333 23.59 -12.22 10.60
N SER A 334 23.49 -13.18 9.69
CA SER A 334 24.39 -13.29 8.52
C SER A 334 24.31 -12.10 7.55
N ALA A 335 23.27 -11.27 7.63
CA ALA A 335 23.17 -10.04 6.84
C ALA A 335 24.34 -9.05 7.10
N ARG A 336 24.95 -9.09 8.28
CA ARG A 336 26.14 -8.28 8.62
C ARG A 336 27.38 -8.64 7.80
N GLN A 337 27.45 -9.87 7.31
CA GLN A 337 28.59 -10.36 6.53
C GLN A 337 28.54 -9.89 5.06
N ILE A 338 27.39 -9.40 4.63
CA ILE A 338 27.19 -8.89 3.27
C ILE A 338 27.83 -7.50 3.15
N LYS A 339 28.91 -7.41 2.37
CA LYS A 339 29.65 -6.14 2.18
C LYS A 339 28.92 -5.19 1.24
N GLU A 340 28.29 -5.71 0.19
CA GLU A 340 27.66 -4.92 -0.86
C GLU A 340 26.16 -5.16 -0.96
N TRP A 341 25.40 -4.09 -0.73
CA TRP A 341 23.97 -4.03 -0.91
C TRP A 341 23.61 -3.06 -2.04
N LYS A 342 22.99 -3.55 -3.09
CA LYS A 342 22.55 -2.75 -4.24
C LYS A 342 21.35 -1.87 -3.85
N LYS A 343 21.34 -0.61 -4.29
CA LYS A 343 20.17 0.27 -4.13
C LYS A 343 19.02 -0.24 -5.01
N LYS A 344 17.80 -0.20 -4.48
CA LYS A 344 16.57 -0.43 -5.25
C LYS A 344 15.74 0.86 -5.28
N PRO A 345 14.88 1.04 -6.30
CA PRO A 345 13.97 2.17 -6.34
C PRO A 345 13.12 2.24 -5.07
N PRO A 346 12.96 3.43 -4.47
CA PRO A 346 12.14 3.58 -3.28
C PRO A 346 10.65 3.51 -3.62
N GLY A 347 9.84 3.18 -2.61
CA GLY A 347 8.39 3.35 -2.62
C GLY A 347 7.97 4.53 -1.76
N ILE A 348 6.81 5.09 -2.00
CA ILE A 348 6.21 6.11 -1.13
C ILE A 348 4.90 5.57 -0.60
N ARG A 349 4.77 5.60 0.73
CA ARG A 349 3.52 5.35 1.44
C ARG A 349 2.90 6.69 1.78
N SER A 350 1.83 7.04 1.09
CA SER A 350 1.06 8.25 1.36
C SER A 350 0.05 7.96 2.46
N GLN A 351 0.29 8.47 3.66
CA GLN A 351 -0.48 8.18 4.86
C GLN A 351 -1.30 9.40 5.26
N LEU A 352 -2.61 9.24 5.43
CA LEU A 352 -3.47 10.29 5.97
C LEU A 352 -3.26 10.47 7.47
N VAL A 353 -3.27 11.72 7.89
CA VAL A 353 -3.29 12.18 9.28
C VAL A 353 -4.60 12.91 9.51
N ASN A 354 -5.32 12.56 10.55
CA ASN A 354 -6.41 13.37 11.05
C ASN A 354 -5.81 14.58 11.77
N ILE A 355 -6.16 15.79 11.33
CA ILE A 355 -5.54 17.05 11.78
C ILE A 355 -5.95 17.39 13.22
N GLU A 356 -7.17 17.06 13.61
CA GLU A 356 -7.71 17.33 14.95
C GLU A 356 -7.06 16.40 15.99
N SER A 357 -7.13 15.09 15.77
CA SER A 357 -6.58 14.11 16.71
C SER A 357 -5.05 13.97 16.61
N GLY A 358 -4.43 14.42 15.52
CA GLY A 358 -3.00 14.24 15.25
C GLY A 358 -2.58 12.78 15.10
N ARG A 359 -3.50 11.90 14.67
CA ARG A 359 -3.23 10.46 14.51
C ARG A 359 -3.21 10.06 13.04
N LEU A 360 -2.39 9.07 12.75
CA LEU A 360 -2.39 8.41 11.42
C LEU A 360 -3.66 7.58 11.26
N GLU A 361 -4.35 7.76 10.15
CA GLU A 361 -5.52 6.95 9.82
C GLU A 361 -5.13 5.51 9.53
N GLN A 362 -5.72 4.59 10.28
CA GLN A 362 -5.30 3.19 10.25
C GLN A 362 -6.07 2.35 9.22
N ASP A 363 -7.27 2.75 8.80
CA ASP A 363 -8.11 1.98 7.89
C ASP A 363 -8.38 2.73 6.57
N PHE A 364 -9.10 2.10 5.65
CA PHE A 364 -9.55 2.72 4.41
C PHE A 364 -10.57 3.82 4.69
N ILE A 365 -10.47 4.95 3.98
CA ILE A 365 -11.41 6.07 4.06
C ILE A 365 -11.97 6.30 2.67
N VAL A 366 -13.30 6.26 2.58
CA VAL A 366 -14.06 6.51 1.34
C VAL A 366 -15.27 7.39 1.66
N GLU A 367 -15.32 8.54 1.02
CA GLU A 367 -16.37 9.55 1.22
C GLU A 367 -17.09 9.85 -0.09
N ASN A 368 -18.40 10.11 -0.01
CA ASN A 368 -19.21 10.54 -1.13
C ASN A 368 -19.48 12.05 -1.03
N PHE A 369 -19.56 12.70 -2.19
CA PHE A 369 -19.90 14.11 -2.31
C PHE A 369 -20.59 14.37 -3.64
N HIS A 370 -21.86 14.80 -3.60
CA HIS A 370 -22.68 14.97 -4.81
C HIS A 370 -22.61 13.72 -5.71
N ASN A 371 -22.33 13.92 -6.99
CA ASN A 371 -22.12 12.85 -7.97
C ASN A 371 -20.68 12.29 -7.98
N SER A 372 -20.07 12.14 -6.81
CA SER A 372 -18.69 11.62 -6.73
C SER A 372 -18.39 10.78 -5.51
N THR A 373 -17.38 9.90 -5.66
CA THR A 373 -16.78 9.07 -4.58
C THR A 373 -15.30 9.34 -4.49
N HIS A 374 -14.78 9.57 -3.28
CA HIS A 374 -13.38 9.89 -3.03
C HIS A 374 -12.74 8.83 -2.15
N ILE A 375 -11.73 8.13 -2.66
CA ILE A 375 -10.94 7.14 -1.94
C ILE A 375 -9.71 7.85 -1.38
N LEU A 376 -9.79 8.27 -0.12
CA LEU A 376 -8.81 9.16 0.52
C LEU A 376 -7.63 8.41 1.14
N ASN A 377 -7.86 7.23 1.71
CA ASN A 377 -6.84 6.42 2.38
C ASN A 377 -6.92 4.97 1.94
N ALA A 378 -6.12 4.58 0.94
CA ALA A 378 -6.01 3.21 0.44
C ALA A 378 -4.55 2.70 0.54
N VAL A 379 -3.93 2.97 1.68
CA VAL A 379 -2.53 2.60 1.97
C VAL A 379 -2.43 1.13 2.37
N SER A 380 -1.21 0.60 2.47
CA SER A 380 -0.93 -0.82 2.82
C SER A 380 -1.92 -1.40 3.85
N PRO A 381 -2.55 -2.53 3.52
CA PRO A 381 -2.26 -3.51 2.48
C PRO A 381 -3.02 -3.25 1.15
N GLY A 382 -3.20 -2.01 0.74
CA GLY A 382 -4.06 -1.60 -0.37
C GLY A 382 -3.82 -2.37 -1.69
N TRP A 383 -2.59 -2.83 -1.97
CA TRP A 383 -2.32 -3.64 -3.14
C TRP A 383 -2.93 -5.05 -3.00
N THR A 384 -2.69 -5.73 -1.88
CA THR A 384 -3.28 -7.06 -1.63
C THR A 384 -4.80 -6.99 -1.57
N SER A 385 -5.35 -5.94 -0.95
CA SER A 385 -6.79 -5.76 -0.73
C SER A 385 -7.56 -5.22 -1.94
N ALA A 386 -6.88 -4.85 -3.03
CA ALA A 386 -7.46 -3.98 -4.06
C ALA A 386 -8.73 -4.53 -4.71
N ILE A 387 -8.78 -5.83 -5.03
CA ILE A 387 -9.93 -6.43 -5.75
C ILE A 387 -11.19 -6.42 -4.87
N PRO A 388 -11.22 -7.02 -3.67
CA PRO A 388 -12.42 -7.00 -2.82
C PRO A 388 -12.74 -5.58 -2.30
N PHE A 389 -11.75 -4.73 -2.08
CA PHE A 389 -11.97 -3.33 -1.73
C PHE A 389 -12.64 -2.56 -2.87
N GLY A 390 -12.18 -2.74 -4.11
CA GLY A 390 -12.81 -2.12 -5.28
C GLY A 390 -14.26 -2.57 -5.49
N ARG A 391 -14.55 -3.86 -5.26
CA ARG A 391 -15.91 -4.39 -5.27
C ARG A 391 -16.77 -3.76 -4.18
N TRP A 392 -16.26 -3.66 -2.95
CA TRP A 392 -16.97 -3.01 -1.84
C TRP A 392 -17.23 -1.50 -2.12
N VAL A 393 -16.24 -0.76 -2.64
CA VAL A 393 -16.45 0.64 -3.05
C VAL A 393 -17.55 0.73 -4.10
N THR A 394 -17.56 -0.18 -5.06
CA THR A 394 -18.58 -0.23 -6.10
C THR A 394 -19.96 -0.45 -5.52
N THR A 395 -20.15 -1.47 -4.66
CA THR A 395 -21.49 -1.84 -4.14
C THR A 395 -22.00 -0.88 -3.09
N GLU A 396 -21.14 -0.43 -2.18
CA GLU A 396 -21.56 0.34 -1.01
C GLU A 396 -21.49 1.86 -1.21
N LYS A 397 -20.64 2.33 -2.14
CA LYS A 397 -20.37 3.77 -2.27
C LYS A 397 -20.77 4.33 -3.63
N VAL A 398 -20.62 3.59 -4.72
CA VAL A 398 -20.86 4.11 -6.06
C VAL A 398 -22.26 3.79 -6.56
N LEU A 399 -22.64 2.51 -6.62
CA LEU A 399 -23.92 2.09 -7.21
C LEU A 399 -25.17 2.69 -6.55
N PRO A 400 -25.21 2.94 -5.23
CA PRO A 400 -26.35 3.61 -4.59
C PRO A 400 -26.50 5.10 -4.98
N ASN A 401 -25.46 5.70 -5.54
CA ASN A 401 -25.40 7.13 -5.89
C ASN A 401 -25.24 7.38 -7.41
N LEU A 402 -25.24 6.32 -8.21
CA LEU A 402 -25.15 6.32 -9.68
C LEU A 402 -26.56 6.09 -10.29
#